data_b8ba90c2c2837a29c1e25b09e7791399
#
_entry.id   b8ba90c2c2837a29c1e25b09e7791399
#
_cell.length_a   1.000
_cell.length_b   1.000
_cell.length_c   1.000
_cell.angle_alpha   90.00
_cell.angle_beta   90.00
_cell.angle_gamma   90.00
#
_symmetry.space_group_name_H-M   'P 1'
#
loop_
_entity.id
_entity.type
_entity.pdbx_description
1 polymer ?
#
loop_
_entity_poly.entity_id
_entity_poly.type
_entity_poly.pdbx_seq_one_letter_code
_entity_poly.pdbx_strand_id
1 'polypeptide(L)'
;MAKGRGIQYADLMDNKNICVIGDYVDRKIFGGNGLGSTLKVGANEFRIVGVLEGRSKPAAQYEGGNDDVVLVPYTTLLSLSSGSSVSQYYVVLQDADHSDEAQEFLQSRLKKLVSKDDYVFVMSLSAAMSQMSSMINIMVGVLTAIAGISLLVGGIGIMNIMLVSVTERTREIGIRKALGAQESTI
;
A
#
# COMPACT_ATOMS: atom_id res chain seq x y z
N MET A 1 -5.59 -21.28 -1.82
CA MET A 1 -6.83 -21.98 -1.47
C MET A 1 -6.60 -22.79 -0.22
N ALA A 2 -7.43 -22.62 0.81
CA ALA A 2 -7.37 -23.46 2.02
C ALA A 2 -8.11 -24.79 1.84
N LYS A 3 -9.26 -24.74 1.16
CA LYS A 3 -10.11 -25.92 0.94
C LYS A 3 -10.76 -25.85 -0.44
N GLY A 4 -11.01 -26.99 -1.06
CA GLY A 4 -11.70 -27.09 -2.34
C GLY A 4 -10.87 -26.62 -3.54
N ARG A 5 -11.55 -26.04 -4.53
CA ARG A 5 -10.95 -25.58 -5.79
C ARG A 5 -11.33 -24.15 -6.15
N GLY A 6 -10.57 -23.54 -7.03
CA GLY A 6 -10.92 -22.26 -7.64
C GLY A 6 -11.99 -22.36 -8.72
N ILE A 7 -12.42 -21.21 -9.23
CA ILE A 7 -13.26 -21.12 -10.43
C ILE A 7 -12.44 -21.59 -11.63
N GLN A 8 -13.01 -22.49 -12.41
CA GLN A 8 -12.40 -23.05 -13.62
C GLN A 8 -13.06 -22.50 -14.87
N TYR A 9 -12.37 -22.61 -16.02
CA TYR A 9 -12.89 -22.15 -17.30
C TYR A 9 -14.25 -22.79 -17.68
N ALA A 10 -14.43 -24.08 -17.36
CA ALA A 10 -15.70 -24.78 -17.56
C ALA A 10 -16.86 -24.15 -16.76
N ASP A 11 -16.59 -23.63 -15.58
CA ASP A 11 -17.61 -22.98 -14.76
C ASP A 11 -18.09 -21.64 -15.36
N LEU A 12 -17.17 -20.96 -16.08
CA LEU A 12 -17.49 -19.74 -16.84
C LEU A 12 -18.37 -20.03 -18.06
N MET A 13 -18.05 -21.10 -18.79
CA MET A 13 -18.81 -21.48 -20.01
C MET A 13 -20.23 -21.93 -19.68
N ASP A 14 -20.39 -22.65 -18.59
CA ASP A 14 -21.71 -23.22 -18.20
C ASP A 14 -22.54 -22.25 -17.34
N ASN A 15 -22.08 -21.01 -17.11
CA ASN A 15 -22.74 -20.03 -16.23
C ASN A 15 -23.18 -20.64 -14.87
N LYS A 16 -22.31 -21.45 -14.25
CA LYS A 16 -22.65 -22.15 -13.02
C LYS A 16 -22.82 -21.21 -11.85
N ASN A 17 -23.86 -21.41 -11.07
CA ASN A 17 -24.07 -20.72 -9.80
C ASN A 17 -23.16 -21.30 -8.71
N ILE A 18 -21.88 -21.02 -8.80
CA ILE A 18 -20.86 -21.41 -7.82
C ILE A 18 -20.13 -20.20 -7.30
N CYS A 19 -19.56 -20.34 -6.11
CA CYS A 19 -18.72 -19.30 -5.53
C CYS A 19 -17.51 -19.89 -4.79
N VAL A 20 -16.51 -19.04 -4.64
CA VAL A 20 -15.37 -19.22 -3.74
C VAL A 20 -15.44 -18.13 -2.70
N ILE A 21 -15.38 -18.50 -1.43
CA ILE A 21 -15.52 -17.56 -0.31
C ILE A 21 -14.19 -17.31 0.40
N GLY A 22 -14.06 -16.16 1.03
CA GLY A 22 -12.95 -15.85 1.92
C GLY A 22 -13.06 -16.57 3.26
N ASP A 23 -11.93 -16.69 3.96
CA ASP A 23 -11.84 -17.37 5.25
C ASP A 23 -12.71 -16.69 6.34
N TYR A 24 -12.86 -15.38 6.29
CA TYR A 24 -13.73 -14.65 7.20
C TYR A 24 -15.21 -15.05 7.02
N VAL A 25 -15.67 -15.12 5.76
CA VAL A 25 -17.03 -15.55 5.42
C VAL A 25 -17.29 -16.99 5.84
N ASP A 26 -16.31 -17.90 5.59
CA ASP A 26 -16.39 -19.30 5.99
C ASP A 26 -16.57 -19.43 7.50
N ARG A 27 -15.75 -18.72 8.28
CA ARG A 27 -15.83 -18.80 9.75
C ARG A 27 -17.08 -18.12 10.32
N LYS A 28 -17.43 -16.94 9.81
CA LYS A 28 -18.54 -16.16 10.37
C LYS A 28 -19.90 -16.77 10.07
N ILE A 29 -20.12 -17.29 8.85
CA ILE A 29 -21.41 -17.79 8.39
C ILE A 29 -21.53 -19.31 8.55
N PHE A 30 -20.45 -20.05 8.28
CA PHE A 30 -20.47 -21.52 8.20
C PHE A 30 -19.67 -22.20 9.31
N GLY A 31 -19.12 -21.44 10.27
CA GLY A 31 -18.31 -22.01 11.36
C GLY A 31 -17.07 -22.76 10.88
N GLY A 32 -16.54 -22.43 9.69
CA GLY A 32 -15.38 -23.07 9.09
C GLY A 32 -15.68 -24.33 8.24
N ASN A 33 -16.94 -24.65 7.99
CA ASN A 33 -17.39 -25.82 7.22
C ASN A 33 -18.25 -25.44 6.01
N GLY A 34 -17.97 -24.32 5.37
CA GLY A 34 -18.77 -23.81 4.24
C GLY A 34 -18.56 -24.54 2.92
N LEU A 35 -17.50 -25.33 2.76
CA LEU A 35 -17.24 -26.03 1.51
C LEU A 35 -18.38 -27.01 1.16
N GLY A 36 -18.94 -26.87 -0.04
CA GLY A 36 -20.07 -27.68 -0.52
C GLY A 36 -21.43 -27.18 -0.07
N SER A 37 -21.50 -26.24 0.86
CA SER A 37 -22.75 -25.57 1.29
C SER A 37 -23.22 -24.57 0.26
N THR A 38 -24.44 -24.07 0.44
CA THR A 38 -25.05 -23.04 -0.41
C THR A 38 -25.01 -21.69 0.31
N LEU A 39 -24.49 -20.68 -0.36
CA LEU A 39 -24.51 -19.29 0.07
C LEU A 39 -25.61 -18.56 -0.69
N LYS A 40 -26.51 -17.89 0.03
CA LYS A 40 -27.55 -17.07 -0.56
C LYS A 40 -27.10 -15.61 -0.57
N VAL A 41 -27.06 -15.00 -1.76
CA VAL A 41 -26.73 -13.59 -1.96
C VAL A 41 -27.91 -12.92 -2.67
N GLY A 42 -28.67 -12.13 -1.93
CA GLY A 42 -29.94 -11.55 -2.42
C GLY A 42 -30.96 -12.63 -2.76
N ALA A 43 -31.41 -12.67 -4.01
CA ALA A 43 -32.36 -13.68 -4.52
C ALA A 43 -31.66 -14.94 -5.08
N ASN A 44 -30.34 -14.96 -5.18
CA ASN A 44 -29.59 -16.02 -5.86
C ASN A 44 -28.86 -16.92 -4.87
N GLU A 45 -28.76 -18.19 -5.23
CA GLU A 45 -28.07 -19.22 -4.45
C GLU A 45 -26.82 -19.70 -5.20
N PHE A 46 -25.68 -19.76 -4.48
CA PHE A 46 -24.39 -20.15 -5.01
C PHE A 46 -23.83 -21.32 -4.21
N ARG A 47 -23.40 -22.38 -4.89
CA ARG A 47 -22.70 -23.48 -4.24
C ARG A 47 -21.25 -23.14 -3.98
N ILE A 48 -20.78 -23.27 -2.75
CA ILE A 48 -19.40 -23.01 -2.36
C ILE A 48 -18.53 -24.18 -2.84
N VAL A 49 -17.61 -23.88 -3.79
CA VAL A 49 -16.67 -24.87 -4.35
C VAL A 49 -15.25 -24.72 -3.81
N GLY A 50 -14.96 -23.63 -3.12
CA GLY A 50 -13.67 -23.40 -2.51
C GLY A 50 -13.71 -22.32 -1.43
N VAL A 51 -12.72 -22.39 -0.55
CA VAL A 51 -12.46 -21.41 0.50
C VAL A 51 -11.03 -20.89 0.33
N LEU A 52 -10.86 -19.59 0.32
CA LEU A 52 -9.55 -18.94 0.26
C LEU A 52 -8.81 -19.12 1.58
N GLU A 53 -7.50 -19.13 1.50
CA GLU A 53 -6.65 -19.13 2.68
C GLU A 53 -6.72 -17.74 3.37
N GLY A 54 -6.97 -17.73 4.67
CA GLY A 54 -7.00 -16.52 5.46
C GLY A 54 -5.63 -15.84 5.50
N ARG A 55 -5.62 -14.53 5.37
CA ARG A 55 -4.39 -13.76 5.51
C ARG A 55 -4.05 -13.63 7.00
N SER A 56 -2.81 -13.89 7.36
CA SER A 56 -2.32 -13.90 8.75
C SER A 56 -2.39 -12.54 9.47
N LYS A 57 -2.76 -11.47 8.80
CA LYS A 57 -2.83 -10.12 9.37
C LYS A 57 -4.19 -9.87 10.03
N PRO A 58 -4.25 -9.35 11.28
CA PRO A 58 -5.50 -9.04 11.97
C PRO A 58 -6.46 -8.15 11.15
N ALA A 59 -5.91 -7.23 10.37
CA ALA A 59 -6.67 -6.33 9.51
C ALA A 59 -7.44 -7.03 8.36
N ALA A 60 -7.16 -8.30 8.09
CA ALA A 60 -7.86 -9.07 7.06
C ALA A 60 -9.05 -9.87 7.61
N GLN A 61 -9.23 -9.89 8.94
CA GLN A 61 -10.19 -10.75 9.65
C GLN A 61 -11.41 -9.99 10.19
N TYR A 62 -11.73 -8.83 9.67
CA TYR A 62 -12.91 -8.04 10.07
C TYR A 62 -13.87 -7.85 8.89
N GLU A 63 -15.09 -7.48 9.20
CA GLU A 63 -16.14 -7.15 8.21
C GLU A 63 -15.64 -6.03 7.28
N GLY A 64 -15.76 -6.25 5.95
CA GLY A 64 -15.17 -5.37 4.95
C GLY A 64 -13.65 -5.54 4.76
N GLY A 65 -13.02 -6.51 5.42
CA GLY A 65 -11.60 -6.84 5.24
C GLY A 65 -11.33 -7.66 3.98
N ASN A 66 -10.04 -7.90 3.71
CA ASN A 66 -9.62 -8.65 2.51
C ASN A 66 -10.07 -10.12 2.48
N ASP A 67 -10.44 -10.69 3.63
CA ASP A 67 -10.95 -12.07 3.73
C ASP A 67 -12.49 -12.12 3.76
N ASP A 68 -13.16 -10.94 3.77
CA ASP A 68 -14.60 -10.80 3.62
C ASP A 68 -14.95 -10.62 2.14
N VAL A 69 -14.81 -11.69 1.39
CA VAL A 69 -14.95 -11.68 -0.07
C VAL A 69 -15.70 -12.93 -0.56
N VAL A 70 -16.54 -12.72 -1.57
CA VAL A 70 -17.20 -13.78 -2.33
C VAL A 70 -16.84 -13.62 -3.80
N LEU A 71 -16.19 -14.60 -4.37
CA LEU A 71 -15.81 -14.65 -5.78
C LEU A 71 -16.82 -15.54 -6.53
N VAL A 72 -17.40 -15.00 -7.59
CA VAL A 72 -18.32 -15.73 -8.49
C VAL A 72 -17.80 -15.65 -9.93
N PRO A 73 -18.20 -16.58 -10.82
CA PRO A 73 -17.89 -16.45 -12.24
C PRO A 73 -18.45 -15.14 -12.78
N TYR A 74 -17.66 -14.38 -13.53
CA TYR A 74 -18.11 -13.09 -14.06
C TYR A 74 -19.29 -13.26 -15.04
N THR A 75 -19.36 -14.36 -15.78
CA THR A 75 -20.46 -14.70 -16.69
C THR A 75 -21.78 -14.85 -15.94
N THR A 76 -21.74 -15.53 -14.78
CA THR A 76 -22.91 -15.66 -13.90
C THR A 76 -23.29 -14.30 -13.31
N LEU A 77 -22.33 -13.49 -12.89
CA LEU A 77 -22.59 -12.15 -12.37
C LEU A 77 -23.24 -11.24 -13.41
N LEU A 78 -22.78 -11.27 -14.66
CA LEU A 78 -23.34 -10.50 -15.76
C LEU A 78 -24.78 -10.95 -16.09
N SER A 79 -25.07 -12.25 -16.00
CA SER A 79 -26.43 -12.75 -16.23
C SER A 79 -27.42 -12.36 -15.13
N LEU A 80 -26.94 -12.14 -13.91
CA LEU A 80 -27.75 -11.78 -12.73
C LEU A 80 -27.88 -10.26 -12.54
N SER A 81 -26.89 -9.50 -12.96
CA SER A 81 -26.94 -8.05 -12.96
C SER A 81 -27.55 -7.57 -14.27
N SER A 82 -28.36 -6.52 -14.22
CA SER A 82 -28.85 -5.84 -15.43
C SER A 82 -27.74 -5.17 -16.24
N GLY A 83 -26.47 -5.33 -15.79
CA GLY A 83 -25.27 -4.79 -16.43
C GLY A 83 -24.74 -5.75 -17.49
N SER A 84 -24.44 -5.21 -18.66
CA SER A 84 -23.92 -5.98 -19.80
C SER A 84 -22.41 -5.91 -19.96
N SER A 85 -21.68 -5.26 -19.03
CA SER A 85 -20.25 -4.99 -19.21
C SER A 85 -19.45 -5.16 -17.94
N VAL A 86 -18.20 -5.60 -18.07
CA VAL A 86 -17.19 -5.61 -17.03
C VAL A 86 -16.52 -4.24 -16.99
N SER A 87 -16.58 -3.58 -15.84
CA SER A 87 -16.04 -2.22 -15.69
C SER A 87 -14.56 -2.18 -15.32
N GLN A 88 -13.99 -3.27 -14.79
CA GLN A 88 -12.63 -3.29 -14.31
C GLN A 88 -11.94 -4.62 -14.59
N TYR A 89 -10.69 -4.53 -15.08
CA TYR A 89 -9.83 -5.68 -15.34
C TYR A 89 -8.52 -5.51 -14.57
N TYR A 90 -8.03 -6.60 -13.98
CA TYR A 90 -6.71 -6.66 -13.36
C TYR A 90 -5.79 -7.50 -14.24
N VAL A 91 -4.68 -6.90 -14.63
CA VAL A 91 -3.63 -7.56 -15.41
C VAL A 91 -2.40 -7.70 -14.54
N VAL A 92 -1.87 -8.91 -14.43
CA VAL A 92 -0.65 -9.20 -13.68
C VAL A 92 0.50 -9.34 -14.67
N LEU A 93 1.53 -8.53 -14.51
CA LEU A 93 2.75 -8.62 -15.27
C LEU A 93 3.72 -9.60 -14.61
N GLN A 94 4.49 -10.31 -15.41
CA GLN A 94 5.55 -11.21 -14.91
C GLN A 94 6.75 -10.40 -14.39
N ASP A 95 6.97 -9.22 -14.95
CA ASP A 95 8.06 -8.33 -14.60
C ASP A 95 7.51 -6.91 -14.34
N ALA A 96 7.84 -6.36 -13.17
CA ALA A 96 7.43 -5.04 -12.77
C ALA A 96 8.22 -3.92 -13.47
N ASP A 97 9.43 -4.22 -13.94
CA ASP A 97 10.31 -3.23 -14.58
C ASP A 97 9.77 -2.75 -15.94
N HIS A 98 8.93 -3.57 -16.58
CA HIS A 98 8.26 -3.23 -17.84
C HIS A 98 6.83 -2.69 -17.67
N SER A 99 6.49 -2.23 -16.46
CA SER A 99 5.12 -1.78 -16.16
C SER A 99 4.68 -0.57 -16.98
N ASP A 100 5.57 0.37 -17.26
CA ASP A 100 5.26 1.58 -18.02
C ASP A 100 5.02 1.27 -19.49
N GLU A 101 5.85 0.43 -20.09
CA GLU A 101 5.68 -0.04 -21.49
C GLU A 101 4.37 -0.82 -21.64
N ALA A 102 4.08 -1.70 -20.68
CA ALA A 102 2.84 -2.48 -20.68
C ALA A 102 1.61 -1.59 -20.52
N GLN A 103 1.67 -0.55 -19.70
CA GLN A 103 0.60 0.42 -19.52
C GLN A 103 0.33 1.17 -20.83
N GLU A 104 1.37 1.68 -21.47
CA GLU A 104 1.26 2.42 -22.74
C GLU A 104 0.73 1.51 -23.87
N PHE A 105 1.24 0.29 -23.95
CA PHE A 105 0.76 -0.71 -24.90
C PHE A 105 -0.72 -1.02 -24.70
N LEU A 106 -1.14 -1.34 -23.47
CA LEU A 106 -2.53 -1.65 -23.15
C LEU A 106 -3.44 -0.46 -23.44
N GLN A 107 -3.05 0.75 -23.03
CA GLN A 107 -3.86 1.96 -23.27
C GLN A 107 -4.02 2.24 -24.76
N SER A 108 -2.95 2.08 -25.55
CA SER A 108 -3.00 2.28 -27.00
C SER A 108 -3.90 1.27 -27.71
N ARG A 109 -3.90 0.00 -27.24
CA ARG A 109 -4.73 -1.07 -27.80
C ARG A 109 -6.19 -0.93 -27.39
N LEU A 110 -6.44 -0.66 -26.13
CA LEU A 110 -7.81 -0.52 -25.61
C LEU A 110 -8.52 0.69 -26.22
N LYS A 111 -7.84 1.82 -26.43
CA LYS A 111 -8.40 2.98 -27.13
C LYS A 111 -8.91 2.66 -28.56
N LYS A 112 -8.36 1.62 -29.20
CA LYS A 112 -8.81 1.20 -30.55
C LYS A 112 -10.03 0.27 -30.51
N LEU A 113 -10.27 -0.36 -29.35
CA LEU A 113 -11.37 -1.33 -29.18
C LEU A 113 -12.62 -0.70 -28.57
N VAL A 114 -12.46 0.43 -27.92
CA VAL A 114 -13.54 1.11 -27.20
C VAL A 114 -14.12 2.23 -28.06
N SER A 115 -15.42 2.46 -27.97
CA SER A 115 -16.12 3.54 -28.69
C SER A 115 -15.58 4.90 -28.30
N LYS A 116 -15.76 5.90 -29.18
CA LYS A 116 -15.25 7.27 -28.95
C LYS A 116 -15.83 7.95 -27.71
N ASP A 117 -16.97 7.49 -27.23
CA ASP A 117 -17.69 8.06 -26.08
C ASP A 117 -17.34 7.36 -24.76
N ASP A 118 -16.57 6.26 -24.81
CA ASP A 118 -16.19 5.49 -23.61
C ASP A 118 -14.74 5.81 -23.18
N TYR A 119 -14.52 5.90 -21.88
CA TYR A 119 -13.21 6.15 -21.30
C TYR A 119 -12.55 4.84 -20.86
N VAL A 120 -11.32 4.64 -21.33
CA VAL A 120 -10.43 3.59 -20.84
C VAL A 120 -9.28 4.23 -20.09
N PHE A 121 -9.13 3.85 -18.84
CA PHE A 121 -8.02 4.27 -18.00
C PHE A 121 -7.21 3.06 -17.58
N VAL A 122 -5.92 3.06 -17.91
CA VAL A 122 -4.96 2.02 -17.48
C VAL A 122 -4.06 2.63 -16.42
N MET A 123 -4.04 2.04 -15.25
CA MET A 123 -3.20 2.49 -14.14
C MET A 123 -2.22 1.39 -13.75
N SER A 124 -0.94 1.73 -13.70
CA SER A 124 0.09 0.86 -13.13
C SER A 124 0.22 1.12 -11.63
N LEU A 125 0.11 0.07 -10.83
CA LEU A 125 0.31 0.17 -9.38
C LEU A 125 1.77 0.52 -9.05
N SER A 126 2.74 0.02 -9.81
CA SER A 126 4.16 0.34 -9.63
C SER A 126 4.45 1.81 -9.90
N ALA A 127 3.86 2.40 -10.95
CA ALA A 127 3.99 3.83 -11.22
C ALA A 127 3.38 4.69 -10.11
N ALA A 128 2.21 4.31 -9.59
CA ALA A 128 1.60 5.00 -8.46
C ALA A 128 2.46 4.93 -7.19
N MET A 129 3.07 3.78 -6.90
CA MET A 129 3.98 3.60 -5.75
C MET A 129 5.27 4.41 -5.93
N SER A 130 5.82 4.46 -7.15
CA SER A 130 7.00 5.26 -7.49
C SER A 130 6.74 6.76 -7.27
N GLN A 131 5.58 7.24 -7.71
CA GLN A 131 5.19 8.64 -7.49
C GLN A 131 5.02 8.96 -6.00
N MET A 132 4.43 8.06 -5.21
CA MET A 132 4.32 8.20 -3.76
C MET A 132 5.69 8.24 -3.09
N SER A 133 6.61 7.36 -3.49
CA SER A 133 7.99 7.35 -2.99
C SER A 133 8.72 8.66 -3.31
N SER A 134 8.54 9.21 -4.51
CA SER A 134 9.10 10.50 -4.89
C SER A 134 8.56 11.64 -4.03
N MET A 135 7.28 11.65 -3.73
CA MET A 135 6.67 12.64 -2.83
C MET A 135 7.24 12.54 -1.40
N ILE A 136 7.41 11.32 -0.87
CA ILE A 136 8.05 11.09 0.43
C ILE A 136 9.49 11.60 0.44
N ASN A 137 10.26 11.33 -0.61
CA ASN A 137 11.65 11.80 -0.72
C ASN A 137 11.75 13.34 -0.73
N ILE A 138 10.83 14.02 -1.40
CA ILE A 138 10.75 15.49 -1.37
C ILE A 138 10.46 15.97 0.06
N MET A 139 9.48 15.36 0.75
CA MET A 139 9.18 15.72 2.15
C MET A 139 10.38 15.51 3.07
N VAL A 140 11.06 14.37 2.96
CA VAL A 140 12.29 14.09 3.74
C VAL A 140 13.37 15.11 3.43
N GLY A 141 13.54 15.49 2.17
CA GLY A 141 14.49 16.54 1.76
C GLY A 141 14.20 17.88 2.42
N VAL A 142 12.95 18.31 2.42
CA VAL A 142 12.52 19.57 3.08
C VAL A 142 12.77 19.52 4.59
N LEU A 143 12.37 18.44 5.25
CA LEU A 143 12.58 18.27 6.69
C LEU A 143 14.07 18.26 7.04
N THR A 144 14.89 17.59 6.24
CA THR A 144 16.35 17.57 6.42
C THR A 144 16.98 18.97 6.26
N ALA A 145 16.50 19.74 5.29
CA ALA A 145 16.96 21.12 5.11
C ALA A 145 16.64 22.00 6.32
N ILE A 146 15.39 21.89 6.85
CA ILE A 146 14.97 22.64 8.04
C ILE A 146 15.81 22.22 9.26
N ALA A 147 16.01 20.92 9.46
CA ALA A 147 16.83 20.40 10.55
C ALA A 147 18.28 20.87 10.43
N GLY A 148 18.86 20.89 9.22
CA GLY A 148 20.21 21.40 8.94
C GLY A 148 20.35 22.88 9.30
N ILE A 149 19.41 23.71 8.88
CA ILE A 149 19.40 25.14 9.23
C ILE A 149 19.28 25.31 10.74
N SER A 150 18.42 24.58 11.41
CA SER A 150 18.23 24.65 12.87
C SER A 150 19.50 24.26 13.62
N LEU A 151 20.18 23.22 13.16
CA LEU A 151 21.46 22.77 13.74
C LEU A 151 22.55 23.84 13.56
N LEU A 152 22.61 24.47 12.39
CA LEU A 152 23.57 25.52 12.08
C LEU A 152 23.36 26.74 12.98
N VAL A 153 22.12 27.20 13.14
CA VAL A 153 21.77 28.31 14.04
C VAL A 153 22.08 27.97 15.50
N GLY A 154 21.72 26.75 15.93
CA GLY A 154 22.06 26.27 17.27
C GLY A 154 23.59 26.20 17.51
N GLY A 155 24.33 25.71 16.52
CA GLY A 155 25.80 25.65 16.56
C GLY A 155 26.44 27.04 16.69
N ILE A 156 25.97 28.03 15.93
CA ILE A 156 26.44 29.44 16.05
C ILE A 156 26.13 30.00 17.45
N GLY A 157 24.95 29.67 18.00
CA GLY A 157 24.58 30.07 19.38
C GLY A 157 25.53 29.51 20.41
N ILE A 158 25.84 28.22 20.35
CA ILE A 158 26.80 27.56 21.24
C ILE A 158 28.20 28.15 21.05
N MET A 159 28.63 28.39 19.81
CA MET A 159 29.91 28.99 19.53
C MET A 159 30.07 30.37 20.19
N ASN A 160 29.04 31.23 20.11
CA ASN A 160 29.09 32.54 20.72
C ASN A 160 29.23 32.48 22.25
N ILE A 161 28.48 31.56 22.92
CA ILE A 161 28.58 31.35 24.37
C ILE A 161 30.00 30.83 24.74
N MET A 162 30.50 29.88 23.97
CA MET A 162 31.84 29.33 24.22
C MET A 162 32.96 30.36 24.02
N LEU A 163 32.85 31.24 22.98
CA LEU A 163 33.80 32.31 22.78
C LEU A 163 33.87 33.28 23.95
N VAL A 164 32.68 33.69 24.48
CA VAL A 164 32.64 34.57 25.66
C VAL A 164 33.26 33.86 26.86
N SER A 165 32.88 32.62 27.12
CA SER A 165 33.41 31.85 28.25
C SER A 165 34.93 31.65 28.18
N VAL A 166 35.47 31.34 26.98
CA VAL A 166 36.90 31.18 26.77
C VAL A 166 37.66 32.51 26.96
N THR A 167 37.13 33.62 26.45
CA THR A 167 37.75 34.94 26.62
C THR A 167 37.76 35.39 28.07
N GLU A 168 36.68 35.15 28.84
CA GLU A 168 36.63 35.42 30.25
C GLU A 168 37.66 34.59 31.06
N ARG A 169 37.72 33.28 30.78
CA ARG A 169 38.71 32.39 31.43
C ARG A 169 40.14 32.75 31.08
N THR A 170 40.41 33.12 29.83
CA THR A 170 41.74 33.56 29.41
C THR A 170 42.14 34.83 30.13
N ARG A 171 41.21 35.81 30.30
CA ARG A 171 41.44 37.03 31.05
C ARG A 171 41.71 36.73 32.55
N GLU A 172 40.94 35.85 33.16
CA GLU A 172 41.11 35.43 34.56
C GLU A 172 42.46 34.77 34.76
N ILE A 173 42.87 33.85 33.89
CA ILE A 173 44.18 33.22 33.89
C ILE A 173 45.32 34.26 33.73
N GLY A 174 45.13 35.19 32.82
CA GLY A 174 46.08 36.27 32.57
C GLY A 174 46.31 37.14 33.83
N ILE A 175 45.24 37.52 34.51
CA ILE A 175 45.32 38.31 35.76
C ILE A 175 46.01 37.51 36.85
N ARG A 176 45.66 36.23 37.08
CA ARG A 176 46.31 35.38 38.09
C ARG A 176 47.81 35.20 37.81
N LYS A 177 48.19 35.00 36.55
CA LYS A 177 49.59 34.89 36.17
C LYS A 177 50.39 36.19 36.35
N ALA A 178 49.74 37.35 36.10
CA ALA A 178 50.37 38.67 36.33
C ALA A 178 50.56 38.96 37.86
N LEU A 179 49.73 38.38 38.70
CA LEU A 179 49.84 38.47 40.15
C LEU A 179 50.84 37.45 40.76
N GLY A 180 51.54 36.66 39.95
CA GLY A 180 52.59 35.72 40.36
C GLY A 180 52.06 34.35 40.81
N ALA A 181 50.86 33.93 40.43
CA ALA A 181 50.34 32.61 40.71
C ALA A 181 51.15 31.50 39.98
N GLN A 182 51.48 30.44 40.71
CA GLN A 182 52.16 29.25 40.14
C GLN A 182 51.28 28.52 39.14
N GLU A 183 51.88 27.92 38.11
CA GLU A 183 51.17 27.18 37.05
C GLU A 183 50.33 26.01 37.60
N SER A 184 50.66 25.44 38.75
CA SER A 184 49.90 24.37 39.42
C SER A 184 48.60 24.86 40.11
N THR A 185 48.40 26.19 40.21
CA THR A 185 47.25 26.81 40.95
C THR A 185 46.27 27.51 39.97
N ILE A 186 46.64 27.58 38.69
CA ILE A 186 45.83 28.14 37.60
C ILE A 186 45.04 27.05 36.87
#